data_9a3220b7349f79d7458dad9f095df8ff
#
_entry.id   9a3220b7349f79d7458dad9f095df8ff
#
_cell.length_a   1.000
_cell.length_b   1.000
_cell.length_c   1.000
_cell.angle_alpha   90.00
_cell.angle_beta   90.00
_cell.angle_gamma   90.00
#
_symmetry.space_group_name_H-M   'P 1'
#
loop_
_entity.id
_entity.type
_entity.pdbx_description
1 polymer ?
#
loop_
_entity_poly.entity_id
_entity_poly.type
_entity_poly.pdbx_seq_one_letter_code
_entity_poly.pdbx_strand_id
1 'polypeptide(L)'
;MSTTPVTLVVFITRKPELSPSEFEHHWENVHVPLLKSLAGPLFPLSHRRHYLSREPTAPDYPLRILVGEPSAINFDAFTVVTFDNEAALYAFLPTMSRPEVLEDEDRFTVKERMKTVILGAVNTATRD
;
A
#
# COMPACT_ATOMS: atom_id res chain seq x y z
N MET A 1 16.66 8.52 -22.08
CA MET A 1 15.52 8.22 -21.19
C MET A 1 15.66 6.82 -20.63
N SER A 2 15.44 6.68 -19.35
CA SER A 2 15.48 5.36 -18.73
C SER A 2 14.22 4.56 -19.07
N THR A 3 14.41 3.31 -19.45
CA THR A 3 13.32 2.35 -19.64
C THR A 3 13.26 1.35 -18.49
N THR A 4 14.08 1.56 -17.46
CA THR A 4 14.14 0.67 -16.32
C THR A 4 12.90 0.84 -15.45
N PRO A 5 12.19 -0.24 -15.12
CA PRO A 5 11.06 -0.15 -14.20
C PRO A 5 11.50 0.37 -12.83
N VAL A 6 10.59 1.11 -12.20
CA VAL A 6 10.79 1.65 -10.86
C VAL A 6 9.74 1.03 -9.95
N THR A 7 10.18 0.52 -8.80
CA THR A 7 9.29 -0.11 -7.83
C THR A 7 9.37 0.61 -6.50
N LEU A 8 8.20 0.86 -5.92
CA LEU A 8 8.06 1.49 -4.61
C LEU A 8 7.46 0.50 -3.62
N VAL A 9 7.76 0.71 -2.34
CA VAL A 9 6.95 0.10 -1.28
C VAL A 9 6.28 1.21 -0.50
N VAL A 10 4.98 1.05 -0.24
CA VAL A 10 4.18 2.00 0.53
C VAL A 10 3.67 1.28 1.77
N PHE A 11 3.96 1.82 2.95
CA PHE A 11 3.51 1.25 4.23
C PHE A 11 2.26 1.98 4.67
N ILE A 12 1.20 1.22 4.96
CA ILE A 12 -0.12 1.76 5.29
C ILE A 12 -0.55 1.26 6.67
N THR A 13 -1.03 2.19 7.49
CA THR A 13 -1.56 1.88 8.82
C THR A 13 -3.09 1.96 8.78
N ARG A 14 -3.74 0.90 9.25
CA ARG A 14 -5.20 0.81 9.34
C ARG A 14 -5.72 1.82 10.35
N LYS A 15 -6.86 2.43 10.04
CA LYS A 15 -7.58 3.28 10.98
C LYS A 15 -8.06 2.41 12.14
N PRO A 16 -7.81 2.81 13.42
CA PRO A 16 -8.09 1.93 14.58
C PRO A 16 -9.56 1.53 14.72
N GLU A 17 -10.48 2.36 14.22
CA GLU A 17 -11.92 2.11 14.30
C GLU A 17 -12.38 0.97 13.38
N LEU A 18 -11.57 0.63 12.37
CA LEU A 18 -11.89 -0.43 11.41
C LEU A 18 -11.26 -1.74 11.83
N SER A 19 -11.98 -2.85 11.64
CA SER A 19 -11.36 -4.16 11.72
C SER A 19 -10.41 -4.38 10.55
N PRO A 20 -9.47 -5.33 10.63
CA PRO A 20 -8.64 -5.68 9.49
C PRO A 20 -9.45 -6.05 8.25
N SER A 21 -10.56 -6.74 8.44
CA SER A 21 -11.46 -7.12 7.35
C SER A 21 -12.15 -5.92 6.70
N GLU A 22 -12.61 -4.97 7.51
CA GLU A 22 -13.22 -3.73 7.01
C GLU A 22 -12.19 -2.87 6.26
N PHE A 23 -10.98 -2.81 6.78
CA PHE A 23 -9.86 -2.10 6.17
C PHE A 23 -9.55 -2.67 4.78
N GLU A 24 -9.39 -3.98 4.69
CA GLU A 24 -9.13 -4.67 3.41
C GLU A 24 -10.28 -4.46 2.43
N HIS A 25 -11.52 -4.62 2.89
CA HIS A 25 -12.70 -4.44 2.05
C HIS A 25 -12.76 -3.03 1.44
N HIS A 26 -12.51 -2.02 2.25
CA HIS A 26 -12.51 -0.63 1.77
C HIS A 26 -11.41 -0.41 0.72
N TRP A 27 -10.21 -0.89 1.00
CA TRP A 27 -9.09 -0.71 0.09
C TRP A 27 -9.34 -1.37 -1.26
N GLU A 28 -9.81 -2.63 -1.24
CA GLU A 28 -10.02 -3.40 -2.47
C GLU A 28 -11.23 -2.90 -3.27
N ASN A 29 -12.30 -2.52 -2.60
CA ASN A 29 -13.57 -2.26 -3.28
C ASN A 29 -13.92 -0.79 -3.46
N VAL A 30 -13.24 0.10 -2.75
CA VAL A 30 -13.49 1.55 -2.83
C VAL A 30 -12.26 2.30 -3.30
N HIS A 31 -11.14 2.15 -2.60
CA HIS A 31 -9.96 2.99 -2.85
C HIS A 31 -9.25 2.64 -4.16
N VAL A 32 -8.98 1.36 -4.42
CA VAL A 32 -8.30 0.96 -5.66
C VAL A 32 -9.13 1.30 -6.90
N PRO A 33 -10.44 1.02 -6.93
CA PRO A 33 -11.26 1.47 -8.06
C PRO A 33 -11.25 2.99 -8.25
N LEU A 34 -11.24 3.75 -7.17
CA LEU A 34 -11.15 5.22 -7.24
C LEU A 34 -9.82 5.64 -7.88
N LEU A 35 -8.70 5.08 -7.42
CA LEU A 35 -7.38 5.39 -8.00
C LEU A 35 -7.32 5.06 -9.49
N LYS A 36 -7.83 3.89 -9.87
CA LYS A 36 -7.84 3.49 -11.29
C LYS A 36 -8.67 4.43 -12.13
N SER A 37 -9.82 4.84 -11.62
CA SER A 37 -10.72 5.77 -12.30
C SER A 37 -10.06 7.13 -12.53
N LEU A 38 -9.37 7.66 -11.52
CA LEU A 38 -8.75 8.97 -11.58
C LEU A 38 -7.44 8.97 -12.36
N ALA A 39 -6.65 7.92 -12.24
CA ALA A 39 -5.36 7.82 -12.92
C ALA A 39 -5.49 7.44 -14.39
N GLY A 40 -6.49 6.62 -14.73
CA GLY A 40 -6.64 6.13 -16.08
C GLY A 40 -5.36 5.44 -16.57
N PRO A 41 -4.84 5.85 -17.73
CA PRO A 41 -3.64 5.22 -18.29
C PRO A 41 -2.36 5.49 -17.48
N LEU A 42 -2.41 6.38 -16.50
CA LEU A 42 -1.26 6.66 -15.63
C LEU A 42 -1.18 5.71 -14.43
N PHE A 43 -2.18 4.85 -14.25
CA PHE A 43 -2.17 3.85 -13.18
C PHE A 43 -0.92 2.98 -13.34
N PRO A 44 -0.25 2.57 -12.22
CA PRO A 44 0.97 1.77 -12.31
C PRO A 44 0.78 0.45 -13.06
N LEU A 45 1.86 -0.12 -13.56
CA LEU A 45 1.85 -1.45 -14.16
C LEU A 45 1.28 -2.48 -13.20
N SER A 46 1.67 -2.40 -11.93
CA SER A 46 1.14 -3.28 -10.91
C SER A 46 1.06 -2.54 -9.58
N HIS A 47 0.06 -2.89 -8.81
CA HIS A 47 -0.22 -2.33 -7.49
C HIS A 47 -0.60 -3.52 -6.62
N ARG A 48 0.37 -4.06 -5.89
CA ARG A 48 0.22 -5.31 -5.16
C ARG A 48 0.15 -5.05 -3.68
N ARG A 49 -0.99 -5.34 -3.07
CA ARG A 49 -1.25 -5.09 -1.65
C ARG A 49 -0.99 -6.36 -0.86
N HIS A 50 -0.16 -6.23 0.17
CA HIS A 50 0.14 -7.30 1.12
C HIS A 50 -0.39 -6.89 2.49
N TYR A 51 -1.35 -7.64 3.00
CA TYR A 51 -1.93 -7.40 4.33
C TYR A 51 -1.19 -8.26 5.34
N LEU A 52 -0.76 -7.65 6.46
CA LEU A 52 -0.16 -8.43 7.53
C LEU A 52 -1.22 -9.35 8.13
N SER A 53 -0.84 -10.59 8.43
CA SER A 53 -1.76 -11.56 9.00
C SER A 53 -2.02 -11.23 10.46
N ARG A 54 -3.31 -11.18 10.84
CA ARG A 54 -3.74 -10.88 12.22
C ARG A 54 -4.72 -11.92 12.69
N GLU A 55 -4.73 -12.16 14.00
CA GLU A 55 -5.78 -12.97 14.61
C GLU A 55 -7.12 -12.20 14.53
N PRO A 56 -8.24 -12.89 14.29
CA PRO A 56 -9.53 -12.22 14.12
C PRO A 56 -10.18 -11.77 15.43
N THR A 57 -9.45 -11.74 16.52
CA THR A 57 -9.95 -11.47 17.86
C THR A 57 -9.95 -9.97 18.15
N ALA A 58 -11.15 -9.37 18.18
CA ALA A 58 -11.33 -7.98 18.58
C ALA A 58 -11.05 -7.83 20.09
N PRO A 59 -10.66 -6.63 20.55
CA PRO A 59 -10.44 -5.41 19.76
C PRO A 59 -9.04 -5.29 19.20
N ASP A 60 -8.09 -6.10 19.65
CA ASP A 60 -6.67 -5.89 19.39
C ASP A 60 -6.19 -6.44 18.05
N TYR A 61 -6.82 -7.49 17.55
CA TYR A 61 -6.42 -8.17 16.32
C TYR A 61 -4.90 -8.39 16.28
N PRO A 62 -4.35 -9.25 17.20
CA PRO A 62 -2.89 -9.39 17.32
C PRO A 62 -2.23 -9.84 16.03
N LEU A 63 -1.05 -9.29 15.73
CA LEU A 63 -0.25 -9.74 14.60
C LEU A 63 0.20 -11.18 14.81
N ARG A 64 0.24 -11.94 13.73
CA ARG A 64 0.80 -13.30 13.73
C ARG A 64 2.28 -13.20 13.45
N ILE A 65 3.07 -13.03 14.50
CA ILE A 65 4.51 -12.80 14.42
C ILE A 65 5.27 -14.11 14.69
N LEU A 66 6.23 -14.40 13.83
CA LEU A 66 7.13 -15.54 14.05
C LEU A 66 8.35 -15.16 14.88
N VAL A 67 8.88 -13.96 14.65
CA VAL A 67 10.06 -13.46 15.36
C VAL A 67 9.93 -11.95 15.51
N GLY A 68 10.19 -11.43 16.69
CA GLY A 68 10.23 -9.98 16.94
C GLY A 68 9.09 -9.48 17.81
N GLU A 69 9.15 -8.20 18.14
CA GLU A 69 8.18 -7.55 19.01
C GLU A 69 7.08 -6.88 18.20
N PRO A 70 5.80 -7.09 18.55
CA PRO A 70 4.70 -6.42 17.86
C PRO A 70 4.82 -4.90 17.82
N SER A 71 5.33 -4.30 18.90
CA SER A 71 5.48 -2.86 19.00
C SER A 71 6.45 -2.25 17.98
N ALA A 72 7.30 -3.06 17.37
CA ALA A 72 8.22 -2.60 16.34
C ALA A 72 7.53 -2.45 14.97
N ILE A 73 6.32 -3.00 14.83
CA ILE A 73 5.58 -2.99 13.57
C ILE A 73 4.40 -2.03 13.71
N ASN A 74 4.48 -0.90 13.04
CA ASN A 74 3.47 0.17 13.16
C ASN A 74 2.67 0.40 11.88
N PHE A 75 2.55 -0.65 11.07
CA PHE A 75 1.73 -0.61 9.85
C PHE A 75 0.92 -1.90 9.76
N ASP A 76 -0.10 -1.90 8.90
CA ASP A 76 -1.02 -3.03 8.75
C ASP A 76 -0.88 -3.71 7.39
N ALA A 77 -0.34 -3.02 6.42
CA ALA A 77 -0.18 -3.53 5.08
C ALA A 77 0.95 -2.79 4.38
N PHE A 78 1.48 -3.38 3.34
CA PHE A 78 2.38 -2.68 2.45
C PHE A 78 2.00 -2.98 1.00
N THR A 79 2.23 -2.02 0.14
CA THR A 79 1.93 -2.13 -1.28
C THR A 79 3.22 -2.06 -2.07
N VAL A 80 3.39 -2.98 -2.99
CA VAL A 80 4.51 -2.95 -3.93
C VAL A 80 3.95 -2.43 -5.25
N VAL A 81 4.45 -1.26 -5.66
CA VAL A 81 3.92 -0.54 -6.82
C VAL A 81 5.02 -0.44 -7.88
N THR A 82 4.75 -0.90 -9.08
CA THR A 82 5.73 -0.89 -10.17
C THR A 82 5.25 0.01 -11.30
N PHE A 83 6.15 0.88 -11.77
CA PHE A 83 5.93 1.76 -12.91
C PHE A 83 6.86 1.38 -14.05
N ASP A 84 6.48 1.70 -15.28
CA ASP A 84 7.30 1.44 -16.47
C ASP A 84 8.70 2.04 -16.37
N ASN A 85 8.78 3.23 -15.79
CA ASN A 85 10.01 3.97 -15.62
C ASN A 85 9.79 5.12 -14.64
N GLU A 86 10.84 5.88 -14.37
CA GLU A 86 10.80 7.01 -13.44
C GLU A 86 9.83 8.10 -13.90
N ALA A 87 9.79 8.38 -15.21
CA ALA A 87 8.87 9.39 -15.75
C ALA A 87 7.41 9.00 -15.49
N ALA A 88 7.07 7.72 -15.62
CA ALA A 88 5.71 7.23 -15.35
C ALA A 88 5.36 7.39 -13.87
N LEU A 89 6.31 7.15 -12.96
CA LEU A 89 6.10 7.41 -11.54
C LEU A 89 5.73 8.86 -11.30
N TYR A 90 6.54 9.80 -11.80
CA TYR A 90 6.28 11.22 -11.57
C TYR A 90 4.99 11.69 -12.22
N ALA A 91 4.61 11.10 -13.34
CA ALA A 91 3.33 11.44 -13.99
C ALA A 91 2.12 10.99 -13.16
N PHE A 92 2.28 9.93 -12.39
CA PHE A 92 1.20 9.42 -11.52
C PHE A 92 1.04 10.21 -10.23
N LEU A 93 2.12 10.76 -9.66
CA LEU A 93 2.09 11.38 -8.33
C LEU A 93 0.98 12.42 -8.13
N PRO A 94 0.67 13.29 -9.11
CA PRO A 94 -0.43 14.24 -8.91
C PRO A 94 -1.77 13.59 -8.62
N THR A 95 -2.02 12.37 -9.10
CA THR A 95 -3.24 11.64 -8.79
C THR A 95 -3.38 11.43 -7.28
N MET A 96 -2.26 11.12 -6.60
CA MET A 96 -2.26 10.86 -5.16
C MET A 96 -2.54 12.11 -4.33
N SER A 97 -2.40 13.29 -4.92
CA SER A 97 -2.67 14.57 -4.24
C SER A 97 -4.07 15.09 -4.51
N ARG A 98 -4.88 14.38 -5.27
CA ARG A 98 -6.25 14.81 -5.56
C ARG A 98 -7.10 14.74 -4.29
N PRO A 99 -7.99 15.75 -4.09
CA PRO A 99 -8.83 15.77 -2.89
C PRO A 99 -9.64 14.50 -2.69
N GLU A 100 -10.16 13.91 -3.76
CA GLU A 100 -10.94 12.66 -3.67
C GLU A 100 -10.13 11.52 -3.08
N VAL A 101 -8.85 11.42 -3.47
CA VAL A 101 -7.95 10.38 -2.97
C VAL A 101 -7.61 10.62 -1.51
N LEU A 102 -7.25 11.86 -1.17
CA LEU A 102 -6.87 12.22 0.21
C LEU A 102 -8.04 12.02 1.17
N GLU A 103 -9.25 12.41 0.76
CA GLU A 103 -10.45 12.21 1.57
C GLU A 103 -10.73 10.72 1.79
N ASP A 104 -10.55 9.91 0.76
CA ASP A 104 -10.79 8.48 0.89
C ASP A 104 -9.74 7.81 1.76
N GLU A 105 -8.48 8.23 1.66
CA GLU A 105 -7.42 7.73 2.56
C GLU A 105 -7.75 7.97 4.02
N ASP A 106 -8.37 9.11 4.34
CA ASP A 106 -8.78 9.44 5.70
C ASP A 106 -9.87 8.50 6.24
N ARG A 107 -10.59 7.82 5.34
CA ARG A 107 -11.68 6.92 5.76
C ARG A 107 -11.17 5.58 6.25
N PHE A 108 -10.00 5.15 5.82
CA PHE A 108 -9.53 3.80 6.17
C PHE A 108 -8.09 3.73 6.67
N THR A 109 -7.31 4.82 6.59
CA THR A 109 -5.90 4.83 7.00
C THR A 109 -5.60 5.92 8.01
N VAL A 110 -4.46 5.75 8.69
CA VAL A 110 -3.81 6.83 9.45
C VAL A 110 -2.78 7.44 8.51
N LYS A 111 -3.17 8.47 7.77
CA LYS A 111 -2.36 9.08 6.70
C LYS A 111 -0.98 9.54 7.18
N GLU A 112 -0.91 10.06 8.39
CA GLU A 112 0.35 10.61 8.96
C GLU A 112 1.42 9.55 9.11
N ARG A 113 1.04 8.27 9.10
CA ARG A 113 1.98 7.15 9.24
C ARG A 113 2.38 6.53 7.90
N MET A 114 1.79 6.99 6.80
CA MET A 114 2.15 6.48 5.48
C MET A 114 3.61 6.78 5.17
N LYS A 115 4.32 5.79 4.67
CA LYS A 115 5.70 5.93 4.23
C LYS A 115 5.86 5.29 2.86
N THR A 116 6.59 5.95 1.98
CA THR A 116 6.85 5.46 0.63
C THR A 116 8.35 5.46 0.41
N VAL A 117 8.88 4.32 -0.04
CA VAL A 117 10.31 4.14 -0.26
C VAL A 117 10.53 3.57 -1.65
N ILE A 118 11.52 4.10 -2.36
CA ILE A 118 11.92 3.55 -3.65
C ILE A 118 12.80 2.32 -3.38
N LEU A 119 12.44 1.19 -3.98
CA LEU A 119 13.20 -0.04 -3.81
C LEU A 119 14.41 -0.05 -4.75
N GLY A 120 15.50 -0.62 -4.27
CA GLY A 120 16.71 -0.82 -5.06
C GLY A 120 16.67 -2.15 -5.81
N ALA A 121 17.82 -2.82 -5.87
CA ALA A 121 17.93 -4.09 -6.58
C ALA A 121 17.07 -5.17 -5.94
N VAL A 122 16.55 -6.07 -6.78
CA VAL A 122 15.83 -7.26 -6.34
C VAL A 122 16.59 -8.49 -6.82
N ASN A 123 16.77 -9.43 -5.93
CA ASN A 123 17.43 -10.70 -6.23
C ASN A 123 16.61 -11.82 -5.62
N THR A 124 16.40 -12.88 -6.39
CA THR A 124 15.53 -13.98 -5.99
C THR A 124 16.32 -15.28 -5.97
N ALA A 125 16.15 -16.04 -4.90
CA ALA A 125 16.64 -17.41 -4.83
C ALA A 125 15.42 -18.33 -4.83
N THR A 126 15.49 -19.40 -5.62
CA THR A 126 14.42 -20.40 -5.67
C THR A 126 14.94 -21.73 -5.17
N ARG A 127 14.01 -22.66 -4.87
CA ARG A 127 14.37 -23.98 -4.34
C ARG A 127 15.10 -24.82 -5.37
N ASP A 128 14.79 -24.63 -6.64
CA ASP A 128 15.38 -25.32 -7.79
C ASP A 128 16.24 -24.34 -8.61
#